data_0d8e5f98a6651072ffec2aefc74ea5ab
#
_entry.id   0d8e5f98a6651072ffec2aefc74ea5ab
#
_cell.length_a   1.000
_cell.length_b   1.000
_cell.length_c   1.000
_cell.angle_alpha   90.00
_cell.angle_beta   90.00
_cell.angle_gamma   90.00
#
_symmetry.space_group_name_H-M   'P 1'
#
loop_
_entity.id
_entity.type
_entity.pdbx_description
1 polymer ?
#
loop_
_entity_poly.entity_id
_entity_poly.type
_entity_poly.pdbx_seq_one_letter_code
_entity_poly.pdbx_strand_id
1 'polypeptide(L)'
;MLQKISQRLLEIVDALPLRKGIRILEIGCGSGVAAREIVNRLQGVYVLGIDRLLKGIEQAKKSSKTEIANGKLNFIQAKVEEFNLPEKEQLFDIAFAIRVGALDGRHPEIEKRALEIISKALKKTGRLFIDGGDPLKEINLINISS
;
A
#
# COMPACT_ATOMS: atom_id res chain seq x y z
N MET A 1 -1.66 23.05 -5.24
CA MET A 1 -1.63 22.83 -3.78
C MET A 1 -1.86 21.35 -3.50
N LEU A 2 -1.03 20.74 -2.65
CA LEU A 2 -1.19 19.33 -2.30
C LEU A 2 -2.41 19.12 -1.40
N GLN A 3 -3.06 17.97 -1.57
CA GLN A 3 -4.19 17.58 -0.74
C GLN A 3 -3.72 17.37 0.71
N LYS A 4 -4.45 17.94 1.64
CA LYS A 4 -4.16 17.77 3.06
C LYS A 4 -4.62 16.41 3.54
N ILE A 5 -3.80 15.72 4.34
CA ILE A 5 -4.15 14.42 4.90
C ILE A 5 -5.29 14.56 5.91
N SER A 6 -6.28 13.66 5.84
CA SER A 6 -7.39 13.64 6.79
C SER A 6 -6.93 13.12 8.14
N GLN A 7 -7.65 13.48 9.21
CA GLN A 7 -7.33 13.01 10.56
C GLN A 7 -7.40 11.48 10.63
N ARG A 8 -8.40 10.87 10.01
CA ARG A 8 -8.54 9.40 10.00
C ARG A 8 -7.33 8.73 9.34
N LEU A 9 -6.92 9.24 8.18
CA LEU A 9 -5.79 8.66 7.46
C LEU A 9 -4.49 8.86 8.23
N LEU A 10 -4.34 10.00 8.89
CA LEU A 10 -3.18 10.28 9.74
C LEU A 10 -3.09 9.27 10.89
N GLU A 11 -4.20 8.97 11.54
CA GLU A 11 -4.24 7.96 12.60
C GLU A 11 -3.83 6.58 12.10
N ILE A 12 -4.25 6.22 10.87
CA ILE A 12 -3.86 4.97 10.24
C ILE A 12 -2.34 4.94 10.00
N VAL A 13 -1.79 6.00 9.43
CA VAL A 13 -0.35 6.10 9.19
C VAL A 13 0.43 6.02 10.51
N ASP A 14 -0.06 6.70 11.55
CA ASP A 14 0.57 6.67 12.86
C ASP A 14 0.57 5.27 13.48
N ALA A 15 -0.41 4.44 13.14
CA ALA A 15 -0.52 3.08 13.69
C ALA A 15 0.34 2.05 12.94
N LEU A 16 0.83 2.36 11.75
CA LEU A 16 1.69 1.45 10.99
C LEU A 16 3.06 1.33 11.66
N PRO A 17 3.67 0.12 11.65
CA PRO A 17 5.00 -0.09 12.24
C PRO A 17 6.11 0.44 11.34
N LEU A 18 6.18 1.75 11.19
CA LEU A 18 7.14 2.41 10.31
C LEU A 18 8.54 2.45 10.93
N ARG A 19 9.57 2.31 10.07
CA ARG A 19 10.96 2.46 10.45
C ARG A 19 11.78 2.94 9.25
N LYS A 20 12.97 3.47 9.49
CA LYS A 20 13.89 3.87 8.41
C LYS A 20 14.16 2.69 7.49
N GLY A 21 14.20 2.96 6.19
CA GLY A 21 14.52 1.95 5.18
C GLY A 21 13.41 0.97 4.87
N ILE A 22 12.24 1.09 5.48
CA ILE A 22 11.12 0.17 5.25
C ILE A 22 10.59 0.28 3.81
N ARG A 23 10.22 -0.84 3.24
CA ARG A 23 9.60 -0.91 1.92
C ARG A 23 8.13 -1.29 2.07
N ILE A 24 7.26 -0.50 1.48
CA ILE A 24 5.80 -0.60 1.71
C ILE A 24 5.05 -0.71 0.40
N LEU A 25 4.08 -1.63 0.35
CA LEU A 25 3.10 -1.73 -0.73
C LEU A 25 1.78 -1.15 -0.22
N GLU A 26 1.34 -0.05 -0.82
CA GLU A 26 0.03 0.52 -0.50
C GLU A 26 -0.99 0.10 -1.54
N ILE A 27 -2.06 -0.55 -1.10
CA ILE A 27 -3.13 -1.04 -1.95
C ILE A 27 -4.31 -0.08 -1.85
N GLY A 28 -4.77 0.42 -2.99
CA GLY A 28 -5.82 1.43 -3.02
C GLY A 28 -5.30 2.82 -2.66
N CYS A 29 -4.19 3.22 -3.26
CA CYS A 29 -3.47 4.45 -2.86
C CYS A 29 -4.18 5.75 -3.23
N GLY A 30 -5.19 5.72 -4.08
CA GLY A 30 -5.90 6.93 -4.51
C GLY A 30 -4.93 7.98 -5.04
N SER A 31 -5.04 9.21 -4.54
CA SER A 31 -4.20 10.33 -4.96
C SER A 31 -2.83 10.38 -4.26
N GLY A 32 -2.47 9.35 -3.50
CA GLY A 32 -1.14 9.22 -2.93
C GLY A 32 -0.88 9.99 -1.63
N VAL A 33 -1.91 10.46 -0.95
CA VAL A 33 -1.77 11.29 0.24
C VAL A 33 -1.02 10.55 1.35
N ALA A 34 -1.43 9.31 1.65
CA ALA A 34 -0.77 8.51 2.70
C ALA A 34 0.67 8.18 2.33
N ALA A 35 0.90 7.79 1.07
CA ALA A 35 2.25 7.46 0.59
C ALA A 35 3.20 8.65 0.74
N ARG A 36 2.76 9.85 0.34
CA ARG A 36 3.59 11.07 0.50
C ARG A 36 3.88 11.36 1.96
N GLU A 37 2.88 11.22 2.83
CA GLU A 37 3.06 11.43 4.27
C GLU A 37 4.12 10.48 4.82
N ILE A 38 4.04 9.20 4.46
CA ILE A 38 4.96 8.16 4.95
C ILE A 38 6.39 8.44 4.53
N VAL A 39 6.63 8.66 3.22
CA VAL A 39 8.00 8.81 2.72
C VAL A 39 8.66 10.10 3.16
N ASN A 40 7.87 11.09 3.57
CA ASN A 40 8.41 12.35 4.09
C ASN A 40 8.64 12.33 5.61
N ARG A 41 8.28 11.25 6.30
CA ARG A 41 8.52 11.10 7.75
C ARG A 41 9.88 10.54 8.08
N LEU A 42 10.37 9.55 7.30
CA LEU A 42 11.55 8.76 7.65
C LEU A 42 12.47 8.61 6.46
N GLN A 43 13.76 8.53 6.72
CA GLN A 43 14.79 8.34 5.69
C GLN A 43 14.76 6.92 5.10
N GLY A 44 15.02 6.83 3.80
CA GLY A 44 15.19 5.56 3.11
C GLY A 44 13.91 4.75 2.90
N VAL A 45 12.76 5.31 3.25
CA VAL A 45 11.47 4.65 3.05
C VAL A 45 11.10 4.67 1.57
N TYR A 46 10.61 3.55 1.07
CA TYR A 46 10.06 3.46 -0.27
C TYR A 46 8.64 2.93 -0.24
N VAL A 47 7.74 3.56 -0.97
CA VAL A 47 6.35 3.11 -1.12
C VAL A 47 6.03 2.90 -2.59
N LEU A 48 5.48 1.73 -2.92
CA LEU A 48 4.81 1.50 -4.19
C LEU A 48 3.31 1.51 -3.92
N GLY A 49 2.60 2.46 -4.56
CA GLY A 49 1.15 2.54 -4.46
C GLY A 49 0.50 1.91 -5.68
N ILE A 50 -0.52 1.11 -5.48
CA ILE A 50 -1.35 0.60 -6.58
C ILE A 50 -2.79 1.02 -6.37
N ASP A 51 -3.50 1.26 -7.48
CA ASP A 51 -4.91 1.59 -7.47
C ASP A 51 -5.53 1.13 -8.78
N ARG A 52 -6.74 0.63 -8.72
CA ARG A 52 -7.45 0.17 -9.92
C ARG A 52 -7.91 1.32 -10.83
N LEU A 53 -8.03 2.53 -10.27
CA LEU A 53 -8.54 3.69 -11.01
C LEU A 53 -7.39 4.52 -11.56
N LEU A 54 -7.32 4.62 -12.87
CA LEU A 54 -6.29 5.39 -13.57
C LEU A 54 -6.27 6.85 -13.10
N LYS A 55 -7.44 7.45 -12.89
CA LYS A 55 -7.55 8.84 -12.46
C LYS A 55 -6.80 9.10 -11.14
N GLY A 56 -6.92 8.17 -10.17
CA GLY A 56 -6.19 8.27 -8.91
C GLY A 56 -4.69 8.19 -9.13
N ILE A 57 -4.24 7.26 -9.95
CA ILE A 57 -2.81 7.11 -10.26
C ILE A 57 -2.25 8.36 -10.95
N GLU A 58 -2.98 8.92 -11.92
CA GLU A 58 -2.55 10.15 -12.59
C GLU A 58 -2.41 11.31 -11.59
N GLN A 59 -3.39 11.46 -10.70
CA GLN A 59 -3.34 12.48 -9.66
C GLN A 59 -2.20 12.24 -8.67
N ALA A 60 -1.99 11.00 -8.27
CA ALA A 60 -0.90 10.64 -7.36
C ALA A 60 0.46 10.99 -7.96
N LYS A 61 0.69 10.66 -9.23
CA LYS A 61 1.93 10.99 -9.93
C LYS A 61 2.13 12.48 -10.06
N LYS A 62 1.06 13.21 -10.40
CA LYS A 62 1.12 14.67 -10.55
C LYS A 62 1.49 15.36 -9.23
N SER A 63 0.93 14.89 -8.12
CA SER A 63 1.13 15.47 -6.80
C SER A 63 2.41 15.00 -6.10
N SER A 64 3.10 14.01 -6.67
CA SER A 64 4.27 13.37 -6.03
C SER A 64 5.53 13.45 -6.89
N LYS A 65 5.64 14.45 -7.77
CA LYS A 65 6.76 14.55 -8.72
C LYS A 65 8.12 14.55 -8.02
N THR A 66 8.24 15.28 -6.93
CA THR A 66 9.49 15.38 -6.18
C THR A 66 9.86 14.04 -5.56
N GLU A 67 8.92 13.39 -4.90
CA GLU A 67 9.16 12.10 -4.24
C GLU A 67 9.49 11.01 -5.25
N ILE A 68 8.80 11.00 -6.41
CA ILE A 68 9.10 10.05 -7.47
C ILE A 68 10.50 10.29 -8.04
N ALA A 69 10.84 11.54 -8.32
CA ALA A 69 12.16 11.91 -8.83
C ALA A 69 13.28 11.51 -7.87
N ASN A 70 13.02 11.55 -6.57
CA ASN A 70 13.99 11.17 -5.53
C ASN A 70 14.00 9.65 -5.25
N GLY A 71 13.22 8.87 -5.97
CA GLY A 71 13.19 7.41 -5.81
C GLY A 71 12.43 6.91 -4.58
N LYS A 72 11.64 7.77 -3.93
CA LYS A 72 10.91 7.42 -2.69
C LYS A 72 9.55 6.79 -2.95
N LEU A 73 8.95 7.07 -4.09
CA LEU A 73 7.59 6.65 -4.45
C LEU A 73 7.53 6.18 -5.88
N ASN A 74 6.61 5.26 -6.13
CA ASN A 74 6.10 5.01 -7.48
C ASN A 74 4.64 4.60 -7.38
N PHE A 75 3.91 4.72 -8.48
CA PHE A 75 2.48 4.38 -8.54
C PHE A 75 2.21 3.58 -9.80
N ILE A 76 1.40 2.52 -9.66
CA ILE A 76 1.03 1.65 -10.78
C ILE A 76 -0.47 1.43 -10.77
N GLN A 77 -1.12 1.59 -11.93
CA GLN A 77 -2.53 1.21 -12.05
C GLN A 77 -2.63 -0.31 -12.06
N ALA A 78 -3.33 -0.88 -11.10
CA ALA A 78 -3.56 -2.32 -11.03
C ALA A 78 -4.68 -2.64 -10.07
N LYS A 79 -5.43 -3.69 -10.38
CA LYS A 79 -6.32 -4.32 -9.41
C LYS A 79 -5.46 -5.25 -8.57
N VAL A 80 -5.64 -5.27 -7.25
CA VAL A 80 -4.79 -6.08 -6.38
C VAL A 80 -4.87 -7.57 -6.72
N GLU A 81 -6.05 -8.07 -7.11
CA GLU A 81 -6.24 -9.48 -7.47
C GLU A 81 -5.62 -9.86 -8.82
N GLU A 82 -5.08 -8.89 -9.55
CA GLU A 82 -4.40 -9.10 -10.83
C GLU A 82 -2.99 -8.53 -10.83
N PHE A 83 -2.55 -7.98 -9.71
CA PHE A 83 -1.26 -7.30 -9.63
C PHE A 83 -0.10 -8.28 -9.78
N ASN A 84 0.87 -7.92 -10.64
CA ASN A 84 2.13 -8.62 -10.77
C ASN A 84 3.24 -7.67 -10.35
N LEU A 85 4.06 -8.09 -9.39
CA LEU A 85 5.20 -7.29 -8.97
C LEU A 85 6.16 -7.11 -10.14
N PRO A 86 6.55 -5.86 -10.51
CA PRO A 86 7.53 -5.65 -11.56
C PRO A 86 8.83 -6.42 -11.27
N GLU A 87 9.42 -6.98 -12.31
CA GLU A 87 10.57 -7.89 -12.20
C GLU A 87 11.74 -7.33 -11.38
N LYS A 88 11.99 -6.02 -11.50
CA LYS A 88 13.09 -5.37 -10.78
C LYS A 88 12.73 -4.90 -9.38
N GLU A 89 11.45 -5.04 -9.01
CA GLU A 89 10.97 -4.56 -7.73
C GLU A 89 11.32 -5.57 -6.64
N GLN A 90 11.92 -5.09 -5.54
CA GLN A 90 12.21 -5.94 -4.39
C GLN A 90 10.93 -6.20 -3.58
N LEU A 91 10.93 -7.26 -2.79
CA LEU A 91 9.81 -7.57 -1.90
C LEU A 91 9.64 -6.49 -0.83
N PHE A 92 8.44 -6.41 -0.28
CA PHE A 92 8.07 -5.39 0.69
C PHE A 92 8.07 -5.93 2.12
N ASP A 93 8.33 -5.04 3.08
CA ASP A 93 8.30 -5.36 4.50
C ASP A 93 6.87 -5.40 5.04
N ILE A 94 6.04 -4.46 4.58
CA ILE A 94 4.63 -4.43 4.93
C ILE A 94 3.79 -4.04 3.71
N ALA A 95 2.51 -4.41 3.78
CA ALA A 95 1.49 -3.90 2.87
C ALA A 95 0.34 -3.37 3.71
N PHE A 96 -0.35 -2.35 3.22
CA PHE A 96 -1.58 -1.90 3.87
C PHE A 96 -2.62 -1.51 2.81
N ALA A 97 -3.88 -1.72 3.17
CA ALA A 97 -5.01 -1.48 2.27
C ALA A 97 -6.14 -0.81 3.05
N ILE A 98 -6.53 0.38 2.60
CA ILE A 98 -7.58 1.15 3.25
C ILE A 98 -8.75 1.30 2.28
N ARG A 99 -9.94 0.83 2.68
CA ARG A 99 -11.16 0.86 1.88
C ARG A 99 -11.02 0.13 0.55
N VAL A 100 -10.40 -1.05 0.58
CA VAL A 100 -10.22 -1.85 -0.62
C VAL A 100 -11.29 -2.93 -0.68
N GLY A 101 -12.14 -2.88 -1.71
CA GLY A 101 -13.27 -3.79 -1.87
C GLY A 101 -12.88 -5.26 -1.92
N ALA A 102 -11.73 -5.58 -2.52
CA ALA A 102 -11.24 -6.96 -2.61
C ALA A 102 -10.93 -7.57 -1.24
N LEU A 103 -10.76 -6.75 -0.20
CA LEU A 103 -10.35 -7.20 1.14
C LEU A 103 -11.40 -6.90 2.20
N ASP A 104 -12.62 -6.55 1.82
CA ASP A 104 -13.68 -6.20 2.77
C ASP A 104 -14.62 -7.37 3.14
N GLY A 105 -14.33 -8.56 2.64
CA GLY A 105 -15.08 -9.76 2.96
C GLY A 105 -16.30 -10.03 2.09
N ARG A 106 -16.67 -9.10 1.20
CA ARG A 106 -17.86 -9.26 0.36
C ARG A 106 -17.64 -10.17 -0.84
N HIS A 107 -16.40 -10.40 -1.23
CA HIS A 107 -16.04 -11.18 -2.42
C HIS A 107 -14.94 -12.19 -2.06
N PRO A 108 -15.31 -13.35 -1.44
CA PRO A 108 -14.32 -14.29 -0.93
C PRO A 108 -13.31 -14.81 -1.95
N GLU A 109 -13.72 -15.02 -3.20
CA GLU A 109 -12.83 -15.52 -4.25
C GLU A 109 -11.79 -14.48 -4.65
N ILE A 110 -12.22 -13.22 -4.78
CA ILE A 110 -11.32 -12.10 -5.09
C ILE A 110 -10.38 -11.89 -3.93
N GLU A 111 -10.89 -11.93 -2.70
CA GLU A 111 -10.09 -11.78 -1.48
C GLU A 111 -8.99 -12.83 -1.42
N LYS A 112 -9.31 -14.09 -1.69
CA LYS A 112 -8.32 -15.18 -1.69
C LYS A 112 -7.19 -14.90 -2.68
N ARG A 113 -7.52 -14.51 -3.92
CA ARG A 113 -6.50 -14.17 -4.93
C ARG A 113 -5.67 -12.97 -4.51
N ALA A 114 -6.32 -11.95 -3.99
CA ALA A 114 -5.63 -10.74 -3.53
C ALA A 114 -4.64 -11.08 -2.42
N LEU A 115 -5.04 -11.89 -1.44
CA LEU A 115 -4.16 -12.29 -0.34
C LEU A 115 -2.98 -13.13 -0.83
N GLU A 116 -3.19 -14.01 -1.79
CA GLU A 116 -2.11 -14.80 -2.39
C GLU A 116 -1.10 -13.88 -3.10
N ILE A 117 -1.59 -12.90 -3.86
CA ILE A 117 -0.74 -11.96 -4.58
C ILE A 117 0.04 -11.07 -3.61
N ILE A 118 -0.62 -10.55 -2.57
CA ILE A 118 0.02 -9.73 -1.55
C ILE A 118 1.10 -10.54 -0.84
N SER A 119 0.80 -11.77 -0.47
CA SER A 119 1.76 -12.64 0.22
C SER A 119 3.03 -12.85 -0.61
N LYS A 120 2.88 -13.02 -1.93
CA LYS A 120 4.03 -13.17 -2.83
C LYS A 120 4.83 -11.89 -3.00
N ALA A 121 4.21 -10.73 -2.82
CA ALA A 121 4.91 -9.43 -2.90
C ALA A 121 5.62 -9.07 -1.60
N LEU A 122 5.31 -9.75 -0.51
CA LEU A 122 5.92 -9.50 0.79
C LEU A 122 7.12 -10.41 1.05
N LYS A 123 8.08 -9.90 1.83
CA LYS A 123 9.14 -10.72 2.39
C LYS A 123 8.52 -11.79 3.28
N LYS A 124 9.31 -12.83 3.62
CA LYS A 124 8.86 -13.94 4.46
C LYS A 124 8.25 -13.48 5.78
N THR A 125 8.83 -12.43 6.37
CA THR A 125 8.36 -11.83 7.62
C THR A 125 7.41 -10.65 7.38
N GLY A 126 6.95 -10.46 6.16
CA GLY A 126 6.10 -9.35 5.79
C GLY A 126 4.72 -9.42 6.44
N ARG A 127 4.12 -8.27 6.65
CA ARG A 127 2.83 -8.13 7.36
C ARG A 127 1.86 -7.31 6.54
N LEU A 128 0.58 -7.70 6.60
CA LEU A 128 -0.51 -6.98 5.92
C LEU A 128 -1.44 -6.36 6.95
N PHE A 129 -1.75 -5.08 6.76
CA PHE A 129 -2.71 -4.34 7.58
C PHE A 129 -3.85 -3.84 6.72
N ILE A 130 -5.07 -3.93 7.25
CA ILE A 130 -6.25 -3.35 6.61
C ILE A 130 -6.98 -2.46 7.62
N ASP A 131 -7.88 -1.60 7.13
CA ASP A 131 -8.77 -0.87 8.01
C ASP A 131 -9.82 -1.84 8.58
N GLY A 132 -10.52 -1.42 9.63
CA GLY A 132 -11.51 -2.27 10.30
C GLY A 132 -11.13 -2.66 11.72
N GLY A 133 -9.93 -2.25 12.17
CA GLY A 133 -9.53 -2.32 13.56
C GLY A 133 -9.65 -0.95 14.22
N ASP A 134 -8.82 -0.69 15.19
CA ASP A 134 -8.81 0.57 15.94
C ASP A 134 -7.40 1.22 15.92
N PRO A 135 -6.96 1.84 14.80
CA PRO A 135 -7.63 1.95 13.50
C PRO A 135 -7.31 0.85 12.49
N LEU A 136 -6.34 -0.01 12.76
CA LEU A 136 -5.87 -1.05 11.84
C LEU A 136 -6.07 -2.45 12.40
N LYS A 137 -6.17 -3.40 11.48
CA LYS A 137 -6.25 -4.82 11.78
C LYS A 137 -5.16 -5.53 10.97
N GLU A 138 -4.35 -6.35 11.63
CA GLU A 138 -3.37 -7.18 10.93
C GLU A 138 -4.03 -8.47 10.44
N ILE A 139 -3.73 -8.83 9.18
CA ILE A 139 -4.23 -10.06 8.57
C ILE A 139 -3.15 -11.13 8.67
N ASN A 140 -3.51 -12.30 9.20
CA ASN A 140 -2.61 -13.44 9.28
C ASN A 140 -2.47 -14.09 7.91
N LEU A 141 -1.26 -14.12 7.36
CA LEU A 141 -0.96 -14.66 6.03
C LEU A 141 -0.36 -16.09 6.08
N ILE A 142 -0.21 -16.68 7.24
CA ILE A 142 0.49 -17.97 7.40
C ILE A 142 -0.13 -19.09 6.57
N ASN A 143 -1.45 -19.13 6.44
CA ASN A 143 -2.15 -20.21 5.75
C ASN A 143 -2.50 -19.91 4.28
N ILE A 144 -1.96 -18.84 3.72
CA ILE A 144 -2.37 -18.36 2.40
C ILE A 144 -1.40 -18.77 1.31
N SER A 145 -0.10 -18.81 1.61
CA SER A 145 0.93 -19.20 0.65
C SER A 145 1.28 -20.68 0.87
N SER A 146 0.58 -21.54 0.19
CA SER A 146 0.95 -22.97 0.18
C SER A 146 1.72 -23.27 -1.09
#